data_ef6c81c762a28d4d940aeedc4724d06e
#
_entry.id   ef6c81c762a28d4d940aeedc4724d06e
#
_cell.length_a   1.000
_cell.length_b   1.000
_cell.length_c   1.000
_cell.angle_alpha   90.00
_cell.angle_beta   90.00
_cell.angle_gamma   90.00
#
_symmetry.space_group_name_H-M   'P 1'
#
loop_
_entity.id
_entity.type
_entity.pdbx_description
1 polymer ?
#
loop_
_entity_poly.entity_id
_entity_poly.type
_entity_poly.pdbx_seq_one_letter_code
_entity_poly.pdbx_strand_id
1 'polypeptide(L)'
;IAEARFVRAYYYFGMVRTYGGVPIITEPLDDKYDGGENAGLYIPRSTEKETWDFVLAELTEAAATLPETRTDGAYRADKWAALGLKSRVALYAASVSKYWKNASIETSYQAVADKLTYMEESYANDYYQQCIDACEEIINSGKFSLYNAEPASLDAAITGLSDLFLA
;
A
#
# COMPACT_ATOMS: atom_id res chain seq x y z
N ILE A 1 7.72 -2.11 16.57
CA ILE A 1 7.59 -3.10 15.48
C ILE A 1 6.51 -2.65 14.49
N ALA A 2 5.27 -2.31 14.91
CA ALA A 2 4.17 -1.93 14.01
C ALA A 2 4.48 -0.73 13.11
N GLU A 3 5.12 0.32 13.62
CA GLU A 3 5.55 1.46 12.79
C GLU A 3 6.63 1.07 11.77
N ALA A 4 7.54 0.19 12.15
CA ALA A 4 8.54 -0.31 11.20
C ALA A 4 7.88 -1.10 10.05
N ARG A 5 6.83 -1.89 10.35
CA ARG A 5 6.02 -2.56 9.32
C ARG A 5 5.32 -1.54 8.42
N PHE A 6 4.70 -0.51 9.00
CA PHE A 6 4.06 0.57 8.22
C PHE A 6 5.06 1.25 7.27
N VAL A 7 6.23 1.63 7.78
CA VAL A 7 7.28 2.28 6.97
C VAL A 7 7.80 1.34 5.89
N ARG A 8 8.03 0.07 6.21
CA ARG A 8 8.43 -0.95 5.24
C ARG A 8 7.38 -1.10 4.13
N ALA A 9 6.11 -1.23 4.49
CA ALA A 9 5.01 -1.30 3.53
C ALA A 9 4.96 -0.06 2.62
N TYR A 10 5.15 1.13 3.17
CA TYR A 10 5.17 2.38 2.41
C TYR A 10 6.26 2.38 1.33
N TYR A 11 7.48 1.95 1.68
CA TYR A 11 8.58 1.87 0.71
C TYR A 11 8.35 0.78 -0.33
N TYR A 12 7.89 -0.41 0.09
CA TYR A 12 7.56 -1.49 -0.85
C TYR A 12 6.42 -1.12 -1.79
N PHE A 13 5.43 -0.36 -1.34
CA PHE A 13 4.40 0.22 -2.20
C PHE A 13 4.99 1.13 -3.27
N GLY A 14 5.95 1.98 -2.92
CA GLY A 14 6.68 2.78 -3.89
C GLY A 14 7.42 1.92 -4.92
N MET A 15 8.13 0.89 -4.45
CA MET A 15 8.91 -0.01 -5.29
C MET A 15 8.03 -0.83 -6.23
N VAL A 16 6.95 -1.44 -5.76
CA VAL A 16 6.08 -2.28 -6.60
C VAL A 16 5.40 -1.49 -7.70
N ARG A 17 4.99 -0.25 -7.43
CA ARG A 17 4.42 0.64 -8.46
C ARG A 17 5.40 0.99 -9.57
N THR A 18 6.70 1.04 -9.24
CA THR A 18 7.75 1.48 -10.18
C THR A 18 8.37 0.30 -10.93
N TYR A 19 8.59 -0.81 -10.23
CA TYR A 19 9.40 -1.91 -10.72
C TYR A 19 8.63 -3.24 -10.87
N GLY A 20 7.37 -3.31 -10.43
CA GLY A 20 6.66 -4.57 -10.29
C GLY A 20 7.20 -5.38 -9.11
N GLY A 21 7.41 -6.68 -9.31
CA GLY A 21 7.98 -7.55 -8.28
C GLY A 21 9.40 -7.13 -7.89
N VAL A 22 9.72 -7.17 -6.61
CA VAL A 22 11.04 -6.84 -6.04
C VAL A 22 11.46 -7.90 -5.01
N PRO A 23 12.74 -7.99 -4.63
CA PRO A 23 13.15 -8.86 -3.53
C PRO A 23 12.43 -8.48 -2.24
N ILE A 24 11.80 -9.45 -1.57
CA ILE A 24 11.16 -9.24 -0.27
C ILE A 24 12.18 -9.56 0.82
N ILE A 25 12.60 -8.51 1.55
CA ILE A 25 13.63 -8.59 2.59
C ILE A 25 12.97 -8.33 3.94
N THR A 26 12.92 -9.33 4.80
CA THR A 26 12.30 -9.26 6.13
C THR A 26 13.30 -9.35 7.27
N GLU A 27 14.55 -9.70 6.96
CA GLU A 27 15.66 -9.87 7.91
C GLU A 27 16.89 -9.08 7.44
N PRO A 28 17.77 -8.65 8.36
CA PRO A 28 19.05 -8.06 7.98
C PRO A 28 19.86 -9.00 7.09
N LEU A 29 20.44 -8.47 6.03
CA LEU A 29 21.24 -9.27 5.09
C LEU A 29 22.65 -9.54 5.61
N ASP A 30 23.16 -8.74 6.54
CA ASP A 30 24.48 -8.90 7.14
C ASP A 30 24.66 -10.28 7.78
N ASP A 31 23.60 -10.83 8.37
CA ASP A 31 23.59 -12.16 8.97
C ASP A 31 23.73 -13.29 7.93
N LYS A 32 23.56 -12.97 6.66
CA LYS A 32 23.69 -13.92 5.54
C LYS A 32 25.08 -13.89 4.90
N TYR A 33 25.93 -12.96 5.30
CA TYR A 33 27.28 -12.84 4.78
C TYR A 33 28.22 -13.79 5.51
N ASP A 34 28.67 -14.82 4.82
CA ASP A 34 29.57 -15.86 5.35
C ASP A 34 31.06 -15.62 5.02
N GLY A 35 31.39 -14.47 4.42
CA GLY A 35 32.74 -14.12 4.00
C GLY A 35 33.17 -14.75 2.65
N GLY A 36 32.25 -15.49 2.00
CA GLY A 36 32.47 -16.15 0.72
C GLY A 36 31.92 -15.38 -0.48
N GLU A 37 31.31 -16.08 -1.43
CA GLU A 37 30.81 -15.55 -2.70
C GLU A 37 29.55 -14.66 -2.59
N ASN A 38 29.15 -14.21 -1.41
CA ASN A 38 27.98 -13.37 -1.17
C ASN A 38 26.62 -13.98 -1.63
N ALA A 39 26.56 -15.29 -1.83
CA ALA A 39 25.35 -15.96 -2.35
C ALA A 39 24.11 -15.68 -1.49
N GLY A 40 24.26 -15.58 -0.17
CA GLY A 40 23.17 -15.24 0.76
C GLY A 40 22.66 -13.81 0.66
N LEU A 41 23.37 -12.91 -0.02
CA LEU A 41 22.97 -11.52 -0.21
C LEU A 41 22.16 -11.30 -1.49
N TYR A 42 22.22 -12.26 -2.43
CA TYR A 42 21.50 -12.18 -3.71
C TYR A 42 20.10 -12.78 -3.59
N ILE A 43 19.17 -12.01 -3.05
CA ILE A 43 17.77 -12.42 -2.96
C ILE A 43 17.09 -12.16 -4.31
N PRO A 44 16.51 -13.18 -4.96
CA PRO A 44 15.82 -13.00 -6.23
C PRO A 44 14.59 -12.10 -6.06
N ARG A 45 14.16 -11.49 -7.15
CA ARG A 45 12.91 -10.73 -7.19
C ARG A 45 11.73 -11.69 -6.98
N SER A 46 10.80 -11.28 -6.14
CA SER A 46 9.48 -11.90 -6.04
C SER A 46 8.60 -11.48 -7.23
N THR A 47 7.52 -12.19 -7.47
CA THR A 47 6.53 -11.77 -8.46
C THR A 47 5.87 -10.44 -8.05
N GLU A 48 5.27 -9.77 -9.01
CA GLU A 48 4.52 -8.54 -8.75
C GLU A 48 3.37 -8.80 -7.76
N LYS A 49 2.64 -9.91 -7.95
CA LYS A 49 1.57 -10.32 -7.03
C LYS A 49 2.07 -10.52 -5.59
N GLU A 50 3.15 -11.30 -5.42
CA GLU A 50 3.72 -11.54 -4.09
C GLU A 50 4.15 -10.24 -3.41
N THR A 51 4.64 -9.27 -4.18
CA THR A 51 5.03 -7.98 -3.64
C THR A 51 3.81 -7.16 -3.20
N TRP A 52 2.72 -7.12 -3.99
CA TRP A 52 1.46 -6.49 -3.57
C TRP A 52 0.88 -7.15 -2.31
N ASP A 53 0.84 -8.48 -2.28
CA ASP A 53 0.34 -9.24 -1.13
C ASP A 53 1.16 -8.96 0.13
N PHE A 54 2.48 -8.88 0.01
CA PHE A 54 3.37 -8.54 1.10
C PHE A 54 3.06 -7.15 1.68
N VAL A 55 2.89 -6.14 0.84
CA VAL A 55 2.55 -4.78 1.29
C VAL A 55 1.22 -4.77 2.04
N LEU A 56 0.20 -5.45 1.51
CA LEU A 56 -1.12 -5.53 2.16
C LEU A 56 -1.09 -6.28 3.48
N ALA A 57 -0.31 -7.36 3.57
CA ALA A 57 -0.11 -8.10 4.82
C ALA A 57 0.57 -7.24 5.89
N GLU A 58 1.65 -6.53 5.53
CA GLU A 58 2.35 -5.63 6.44
C GLU A 58 1.43 -4.51 6.99
N LEU A 59 0.57 -3.95 6.13
CA LEU A 59 -0.39 -2.92 6.53
C LEU A 59 -1.51 -3.47 7.40
N THR A 60 -1.95 -4.70 7.16
CA THR A 60 -2.93 -5.39 7.99
C THR A 60 -2.40 -5.59 9.40
N GLU A 61 -1.18 -6.11 9.53
CA GLU A 61 -0.51 -6.31 10.81
C GLU A 61 -0.21 -4.98 11.52
N ALA A 62 0.18 -3.95 10.76
CA ALA A 62 0.39 -2.62 11.30
C ALA A 62 -0.92 -2.04 11.86
N ALA A 63 -2.02 -2.10 11.11
CA ALA A 63 -3.32 -1.60 11.53
C ALA A 63 -3.85 -2.31 12.79
N ALA A 64 -3.61 -3.63 12.90
CA ALA A 64 -4.03 -4.40 14.07
C ALA A 64 -3.26 -4.04 15.35
N THR A 65 -2.04 -3.47 15.21
CA THR A 65 -1.14 -3.26 16.36
C THR A 65 -0.93 -1.79 16.70
N LEU A 66 -1.08 -0.89 15.72
CA LEU A 66 -0.94 0.56 15.92
C LEU A 66 -2.08 1.11 16.78
N PRO A 67 -1.81 2.11 17.64
CA PRO A 67 -2.86 2.74 18.43
C PRO A 67 -3.84 3.51 17.55
N GLU A 68 -5.09 3.60 17.98
CA GLU A 68 -6.11 4.40 17.31
C GLU A 68 -5.94 5.90 17.52
N THR A 69 -5.26 6.30 18.57
CA THR A 69 -4.97 7.70 18.88
C THR A 69 -3.54 7.82 19.35
N ARG A 70 -2.81 8.77 18.80
CA ARG A 70 -1.45 9.07 19.22
C ARG A 70 -1.43 10.10 20.35
N THR A 71 -0.68 9.77 21.40
CA THR A 71 -0.37 10.68 22.50
C THR A 71 1.10 11.13 22.48
N ASP A 72 1.92 10.50 21.65
CA ASP A 72 3.38 10.65 21.56
C ASP A 72 3.86 11.39 20.30
N GLY A 73 2.96 12.05 19.61
CA GLY A 73 3.25 12.89 18.45
C GLY A 73 2.30 12.70 17.30
N ALA A 74 1.76 13.81 16.78
CA ALA A 74 0.76 13.82 15.70
C ALA A 74 1.29 13.37 14.33
N TYR A 75 2.63 13.22 14.19
CA TYR A 75 3.26 12.90 12.91
C TYR A 75 3.66 11.43 12.77
N ARG A 76 3.30 10.59 13.75
CA ARG A 76 3.57 9.15 13.71
C ARG A 76 2.34 8.40 13.19
N ALA A 77 2.57 7.30 12.46
CA ALA A 77 1.48 6.48 11.94
C ALA A 77 0.63 5.88 13.08
N ASP A 78 -0.67 5.95 12.93
CA ASP A 78 -1.67 5.29 13.75
C ASP A 78 -2.40 4.20 12.96
N LYS A 79 -3.38 3.55 13.57
CA LYS A 79 -4.24 2.55 12.93
C LYS A 79 -4.90 3.10 11.66
N TRP A 80 -5.39 4.32 11.71
CA TRP A 80 -6.15 4.92 10.61
C TRP A 80 -5.28 5.29 9.43
N ALA A 81 -4.05 5.72 9.68
CA ALA A 81 -3.04 5.93 8.64
C ALA A 81 -2.69 4.61 7.94
N ALA A 82 -2.58 3.50 8.70
CA ALA A 82 -2.32 2.19 8.12
C ALA A 82 -3.48 1.68 7.27
N LEU A 83 -4.73 1.84 7.72
CA LEU A 83 -5.93 1.48 6.95
C LEU A 83 -6.09 2.36 5.71
N GLY A 84 -5.84 3.66 5.81
CA GLY A 84 -5.89 4.59 4.68
C GLY A 84 -4.83 4.26 3.62
N LEU A 85 -3.62 3.87 4.03
CA LEU A 85 -2.61 3.39 3.10
C LEU A 85 -3.01 2.03 2.52
N LYS A 86 -3.56 1.11 3.32
CA LYS A 86 -4.03 -0.20 2.86
C LYS A 86 -5.09 -0.07 1.78
N SER A 87 -6.10 0.80 1.98
CA SER A 87 -7.14 1.04 0.96
C SER A 87 -6.54 1.52 -0.36
N ARG A 88 -5.59 2.45 -0.30
CA ARG A 88 -4.89 2.95 -1.48
C ARG A 88 -4.09 1.86 -2.19
N VAL A 89 -3.31 1.07 -1.45
CA VAL A 89 -2.50 -0.04 -1.98
C VAL A 89 -3.40 -1.07 -2.66
N ALA A 90 -4.47 -1.48 -2.00
CA ALA A 90 -5.42 -2.45 -2.53
C ALA A 90 -6.11 -1.95 -3.81
N LEU A 91 -6.49 -0.67 -3.86
CA LEU A 91 -7.06 -0.05 -5.06
C LEU A 91 -6.07 -0.06 -6.24
N TYR A 92 -4.79 0.24 -5.97
CA TYR A 92 -3.74 0.17 -7.00
C TYR A 92 -3.54 -1.26 -7.50
N ALA A 93 -3.39 -2.24 -6.59
CA ALA A 93 -3.23 -3.64 -6.95
C ALA A 93 -4.42 -4.16 -7.79
N ALA A 94 -5.64 -3.81 -7.37
CA ALA A 94 -6.86 -4.13 -8.11
C ALA A 94 -6.87 -3.53 -9.52
N SER A 95 -6.52 -2.25 -9.63
CA SER A 95 -6.51 -1.54 -10.91
C SER A 95 -5.44 -2.10 -11.85
N VAL A 96 -4.24 -2.37 -11.33
CA VAL A 96 -3.17 -3.01 -12.12
C VAL A 96 -3.61 -4.38 -12.59
N SER A 97 -4.19 -5.22 -11.72
CA SER A 97 -4.72 -6.55 -12.09
C SER A 97 -5.80 -6.43 -13.16
N LYS A 98 -6.78 -5.55 -12.95
CA LYS A 98 -7.93 -5.39 -13.85
C LYS A 98 -7.54 -4.94 -15.24
N TYR A 99 -6.57 -4.03 -15.34
CA TYR A 99 -6.23 -3.36 -16.58
C TYR A 99 -4.84 -3.73 -17.12
N TRP A 100 -4.18 -4.72 -16.55
CA TRP A 100 -2.84 -5.12 -16.99
C TRP A 100 -2.78 -5.41 -18.49
N LYS A 101 -3.80 -6.11 -19.02
CA LYS A 101 -3.91 -6.44 -20.45
C LYS A 101 -4.01 -5.22 -21.37
N ASN A 102 -4.40 -4.06 -20.83
CA ASN A 102 -4.51 -2.82 -21.59
C ASN A 102 -3.17 -2.05 -21.60
N ALA A 103 -2.21 -2.47 -20.80
CA ALA A 103 -0.88 -1.88 -20.82
C ALA A 103 -0.15 -2.30 -22.10
N SER A 104 0.58 -1.35 -22.71
CA SER A 104 1.40 -1.62 -23.89
C SER A 104 2.71 -2.32 -23.54
N ILE A 105 2.62 -3.41 -22.77
CA ILE A 105 3.78 -4.19 -22.34
C ILE A 105 3.99 -5.33 -23.33
N GLU A 106 5.19 -5.44 -23.86
CA GLU A 106 5.59 -6.56 -24.73
C GLU A 106 5.60 -7.86 -23.93
N THR A 107 4.68 -8.77 -24.27
CA THR A 107 4.49 -10.04 -23.53
C THR A 107 5.61 -11.05 -23.73
N SER A 108 6.49 -10.82 -24.73
CA SER A 108 7.66 -11.67 -24.98
C SER A 108 8.82 -11.43 -24.02
N TYR A 109 8.76 -10.38 -23.20
CA TYR A 109 9.83 -10.11 -22.23
C TYR A 109 9.86 -11.17 -21.13
N GLN A 110 11.08 -11.59 -20.76
CA GLN A 110 11.29 -12.55 -19.68
C GLN A 110 10.68 -12.11 -18.35
N ALA A 111 10.67 -10.80 -18.07
CA ALA A 111 10.04 -10.24 -16.87
C ALA A 111 8.53 -10.51 -16.78
N VAL A 112 7.85 -10.64 -17.92
CA VAL A 112 6.43 -11.03 -17.96
C VAL A 112 6.28 -12.53 -17.74
N ALA A 113 7.12 -13.34 -18.38
CA ALA A 113 7.14 -14.80 -18.20
C ALA A 113 7.42 -15.20 -16.74
N ASP A 114 8.33 -14.49 -16.09
CA ASP A 114 8.69 -14.68 -14.68
C ASP A 114 7.71 -13.97 -13.72
N LYS A 115 6.63 -13.37 -14.25
CA LYS A 115 5.61 -12.63 -13.47
C LYS A 115 6.18 -11.46 -12.63
N LEU A 116 7.30 -10.91 -13.02
CA LEU A 116 7.91 -9.77 -12.33
C LEU A 116 7.18 -8.46 -12.64
N THR A 117 6.51 -8.39 -13.81
CA THR A 117 5.68 -7.26 -14.25
C THR A 117 4.39 -7.79 -14.86
N TYR A 118 3.68 -8.62 -14.10
CA TYR A 118 2.48 -9.29 -14.58
C TYR A 118 1.47 -9.50 -13.46
N MET A 119 0.21 -9.09 -13.73
CA MET A 119 -0.92 -9.33 -12.83
C MET A 119 -2.07 -9.97 -13.59
N GLU A 120 -2.71 -10.96 -12.98
CA GLU A 120 -3.90 -11.60 -13.54
C GLU A 120 -5.17 -10.80 -13.21
N GLU A 121 -6.07 -10.68 -14.17
CA GLU A 121 -7.36 -10.00 -13.97
C GLU A 121 -8.19 -10.63 -12.84
N SER A 122 -8.05 -11.94 -12.65
CA SER A 122 -8.74 -12.69 -11.61
C SER A 122 -8.48 -12.20 -10.19
N TYR A 123 -7.32 -11.56 -9.93
CA TYR A 123 -6.96 -11.04 -8.61
C TYR A 123 -7.67 -9.72 -8.27
N ALA A 124 -8.24 -9.04 -9.28
CA ALA A 124 -8.77 -7.68 -9.10
C ALA A 124 -9.87 -7.60 -8.04
N ASN A 125 -10.82 -8.55 -8.05
CA ASN A 125 -11.97 -8.51 -7.14
C ASN A 125 -11.56 -8.67 -5.67
N ASP A 126 -10.59 -9.52 -5.38
CA ASP A 126 -10.09 -9.72 -4.01
C ASP A 126 -9.40 -8.45 -3.49
N TYR A 127 -8.63 -7.77 -4.33
CA TYR A 127 -8.02 -6.50 -3.97
C TYR A 127 -9.05 -5.37 -3.84
N TYR A 128 -10.07 -5.30 -4.71
CA TYR A 128 -11.17 -4.35 -4.53
C TYR A 128 -11.90 -4.58 -3.21
N GLN A 129 -12.15 -5.85 -2.84
CA GLN A 129 -12.79 -6.15 -1.56
C GLN A 129 -11.92 -5.68 -0.37
N GLN A 130 -10.62 -5.94 -0.40
CA GLN A 130 -9.71 -5.45 0.64
C GLN A 130 -9.68 -3.90 0.73
N CYS A 131 -9.82 -3.22 -0.40
CA CYS A 131 -9.96 -1.76 -0.42
C CYS A 131 -11.26 -1.32 0.27
N ILE A 132 -12.39 -1.95 -0.07
CA ILE A 132 -13.71 -1.67 0.51
C ILE A 132 -13.68 -1.91 2.02
N ASP A 133 -13.20 -3.08 2.45
CA ASP A 133 -13.14 -3.45 3.88
C ASP A 133 -12.34 -2.42 4.69
N ALA A 134 -11.19 -1.98 4.18
CA ALA A 134 -10.37 -0.97 4.84
C ALA A 134 -11.06 0.41 4.90
N CYS A 135 -11.77 0.81 3.83
CA CYS A 135 -12.55 2.04 3.83
C CYS A 135 -13.74 1.97 4.79
N GLU A 136 -14.47 0.84 4.81
CA GLU A 136 -15.62 0.65 5.70
C GLU A 136 -15.19 0.66 7.17
N GLU A 137 -14.04 0.07 7.52
CA GLU A 137 -13.53 0.13 8.88
C GLU A 137 -13.27 1.57 9.33
N ILE A 138 -12.72 2.42 8.46
CA ILE A 138 -12.49 3.85 8.74
C ILE A 138 -13.85 4.59 8.89
N ILE A 139 -14.75 4.40 7.93
CA ILE A 139 -16.06 5.10 7.91
C ILE A 139 -16.89 4.69 9.13
N ASN A 140 -16.99 3.40 9.40
CA ASN A 140 -17.81 2.85 10.50
C ASN A 140 -17.23 3.18 11.88
N SER A 141 -15.98 3.61 11.98
CA SER A 141 -15.38 4.07 13.23
C SER A 141 -16.08 5.34 13.78
N GLY A 142 -16.72 6.12 12.91
CA GLY A 142 -17.37 7.40 13.27
C GLY A 142 -16.38 8.49 13.71
N LYS A 143 -15.07 8.26 13.58
CA LYS A 143 -14.02 9.21 14.03
C LYS A 143 -13.69 10.29 13.01
N PHE A 144 -14.11 10.09 11.77
CA PHE A 144 -13.82 10.99 10.66
C PHE A 144 -15.10 11.44 10.00
N SER A 145 -15.14 12.69 9.58
CA SER A 145 -16.23 13.25 8.81
C SER A 145 -15.68 14.14 7.70
N LEU A 146 -16.46 14.32 6.65
CA LEU A 146 -16.10 15.27 5.61
C LEU A 146 -16.21 16.70 6.19
N TYR A 147 -15.17 17.49 5.94
CA TYR A 147 -15.20 18.90 6.31
C TYR A 147 -16.23 19.63 5.43
N ASN A 148 -17.17 20.33 6.07
CA ASN A 148 -18.21 21.08 5.37
C ASN A 148 -18.96 20.25 4.30
N ALA A 149 -19.43 19.06 4.69
CA ALA A 149 -20.06 18.09 3.78
C ALA A 149 -21.32 18.61 3.10
N GLU A 150 -22.06 19.52 3.75
CA GLU A 150 -23.30 20.14 3.27
C GLU A 150 -23.19 21.67 3.36
N PRO A 151 -22.45 22.31 2.46
CA PRO A 151 -22.29 23.77 2.47
C PRO A 151 -23.61 24.46 2.12
N ALA A 152 -23.96 25.50 2.85
CA ALA A 152 -25.22 26.24 2.66
C ALA A 152 -25.31 27.01 1.33
N SER A 153 -24.16 27.24 0.67
CA SER A 153 -24.07 27.96 -0.62
C SER A 153 -22.77 27.58 -1.34
N LEU A 154 -22.67 27.94 -2.62
CA LEU A 154 -21.44 27.79 -3.41
C LEU A 154 -20.27 28.55 -2.77
N ASP A 155 -20.51 29.78 -2.29
CA ASP A 155 -19.45 30.58 -1.64
C ASP A 155 -19.00 29.92 -0.34
N ALA A 156 -19.90 29.33 0.43
CA ALA A 156 -19.55 28.55 1.63
C ALA A 156 -18.74 27.30 1.28
N ALA A 157 -19.03 26.64 0.16
CA ALA A 157 -18.27 25.51 -0.34
C ALA A 157 -16.84 25.92 -0.75
N ILE A 158 -16.70 27.02 -1.48
CA ILE A 158 -15.39 27.55 -1.92
C ILE A 158 -14.56 27.98 -0.71
N THR A 159 -15.16 28.69 0.24
CA THR A 159 -14.48 29.11 1.47
C THR A 159 -14.03 27.91 2.27
N GLY A 160 -14.92 26.91 2.48
CA GLY A 160 -14.57 25.69 3.22
C GLY A 160 -13.44 24.90 2.56
N LEU A 161 -13.41 24.82 1.22
CA LEU A 161 -12.30 24.20 0.50
C LEU A 161 -10.99 24.97 0.70
N SER A 162 -11.03 26.30 0.63
CA SER A 162 -9.87 27.15 0.88
C SER A 162 -9.33 26.98 2.30
N ASP A 163 -10.20 26.98 3.29
CA ASP A 163 -9.84 26.83 4.71
C ASP A 163 -9.19 25.47 4.99
N LEU A 164 -9.63 24.41 4.29
CA LEU A 164 -9.06 23.07 4.42
C LEU A 164 -7.58 23.00 4.00
N PHE A 165 -7.17 23.83 3.05
CA PHE A 165 -5.80 23.86 2.54
C PHE A 165 -4.90 24.91 3.19
N LEU A 166 -5.48 25.87 3.93
CA LEU A 166 -4.76 26.98 4.54
C LEU A 166 -4.65 26.86 6.06
N ALA A 167 -5.31 25.87 6.67
CA ALA A 167 -5.24 25.57 8.09
C ALA A 167 -4.06 24.63 8.40
#